data_4d49a961bbbf90c60843fd2a28121ca3
#
_entry.id   4d49a961bbbf90c60843fd2a28121ca3
#
_cell.length_a   1.000
_cell.length_b   1.000
_cell.length_c   1.000
_cell.angle_alpha   90.00
_cell.angle_beta   90.00
_cell.angle_gamma   90.00
#
_symmetry.space_group_name_H-M   'P 1'
#
loop_
_entity.id
_entity.type
_entity.pdbx_description
1 polymer ?
#
loop_
_entity_poly.entity_id
_entity_poly.type
_entity_poly.pdbx_seq_one_letter_code
_entity_poly.pdbx_strand_id
1 'polypeptide(L)'
;YESEFIYGGESHFDNMRGFFMANGFSRVTDQNDYESPVFKGSWGVSDEDLLNKTHERLLAKHAEGKRSFTLVFTSSNHTPFEFPDGRIELYEQPKGTDNNAVKYTDYALGQFVKKARSSAYWKDTVFVVVADHDIRVRGDSLVPIERFHIPGLIFGADIPQRKVKTVASQIDLAPTLLSLMGVDAKHPMIGRDLTREPDSLPGRAMMQYEQNYAWMEGQKVVILRPGKEASHADYDPARKHLTTAAQPPENGKAMEERALAHVQLGAWLYRSQLYRLP
;
A
#
# COMPACT_ATOMS: atom_id res chain seq x y z
N TYR A 1 -14.03 12.19 10.10
CA TYR A 1 -13.60 12.26 8.70
C TYR A 1 -14.65 11.68 7.77
N GLU A 2 -14.93 12.37 6.68
CA GLU A 2 -15.78 11.86 5.60
C GLU A 2 -14.91 11.02 4.65
N SER A 3 -15.23 9.72 4.53
CA SER A 3 -14.41 8.77 3.77
C SER A 3 -14.93 8.58 2.35
N GLU A 4 -14.03 8.64 1.35
CA GLU A 4 -14.36 8.42 -0.05
C GLU A 4 -13.34 7.46 -0.70
N PHE A 5 -13.84 6.48 -1.44
CA PHE A 5 -13.05 5.63 -2.31
C PHE A 5 -13.20 6.11 -3.76
N ILE A 6 -12.08 6.39 -4.44
CA ILE A 6 -12.06 6.83 -5.83
C ILE A 6 -11.31 5.80 -6.67
N TYR A 7 -11.99 5.28 -7.68
CA TYR A 7 -11.49 4.26 -8.58
C TYR A 7 -11.83 4.61 -10.03
N GLY A 8 -10.92 4.31 -10.96
CA GLY A 8 -11.14 4.58 -12.38
C GLY A 8 -11.97 3.53 -13.10
N GLY A 9 -12.15 2.36 -12.53
CA GLY A 9 -12.84 1.21 -13.12
C GLY A 9 -14.21 0.95 -12.52
N GLU A 10 -14.70 -0.28 -12.68
CA GLU A 10 -16.00 -0.74 -12.20
C GLU A 10 -15.93 -1.17 -10.73
N SER A 11 -16.50 -0.40 -9.82
CA SER A 11 -16.38 -0.62 -8.37
C SER A 11 -17.11 -1.87 -7.85
N HIS A 12 -17.90 -2.55 -8.66
CA HIS A 12 -18.48 -3.85 -8.31
C HIS A 12 -17.48 -5.01 -8.47
N PHE A 13 -16.42 -4.83 -9.25
CA PHE A 13 -15.33 -5.79 -9.35
C PHE A 13 -14.78 -6.09 -7.96
N ASP A 14 -14.52 -7.38 -7.66
CA ASP A 14 -14.11 -7.88 -6.35
C ASP A 14 -14.95 -7.36 -5.16
N ASN A 15 -16.21 -6.95 -5.43
CA ASN A 15 -17.10 -6.38 -4.43
C ASN A 15 -16.53 -5.15 -3.69
N MET A 16 -15.66 -4.36 -4.34
CA MET A 16 -15.02 -3.19 -3.72
C MET A 16 -16.04 -2.21 -3.17
N ARG A 17 -17.09 -1.86 -3.95
CA ARG A 17 -18.16 -0.96 -3.47
C ARG A 17 -18.82 -1.49 -2.20
N GLY A 18 -19.20 -2.77 -2.19
CA GLY A 18 -19.83 -3.41 -1.03
C GLY A 18 -18.91 -3.40 0.19
N PHE A 19 -17.64 -3.73 -0.03
CA PHE A 19 -16.63 -3.75 1.03
C PHE A 19 -16.41 -2.36 1.64
N PHE A 20 -16.16 -1.33 0.84
CA PHE A 20 -15.88 0.01 1.36
C PHE A 20 -17.10 0.63 2.03
N MET A 21 -18.30 0.53 1.43
CA MET A 21 -19.52 1.06 2.02
C MET A 21 -19.87 0.37 3.35
N ALA A 22 -19.70 -0.96 3.44
CA ALA A 22 -19.92 -1.69 4.67
C ALA A 22 -18.90 -1.38 5.77
N ASN A 23 -17.72 -0.86 5.41
CA ASN A 23 -16.65 -0.47 6.33
C ASN A 23 -16.58 1.05 6.59
N GLY A 24 -17.68 1.77 6.38
CA GLY A 24 -17.82 3.15 6.82
C GLY A 24 -17.41 4.22 5.81
N PHE A 25 -17.10 3.84 4.56
CA PHE A 25 -16.94 4.85 3.52
C PHE A 25 -18.29 5.45 3.15
N SER A 26 -18.35 6.77 3.09
CA SER A 26 -19.57 7.51 2.78
C SER A 26 -19.84 7.64 1.29
N ARG A 27 -18.82 7.44 0.46
CA ARG A 27 -18.91 7.56 -0.99
C ARG A 27 -17.93 6.64 -1.71
N VAL A 28 -18.39 6.12 -2.85
CA VAL A 28 -17.56 5.46 -3.86
C VAL A 28 -17.77 6.19 -5.19
N THR A 29 -16.67 6.73 -5.73
CA THR A 29 -16.59 7.32 -7.07
C THR A 29 -15.94 6.30 -7.99
N ASP A 30 -16.62 5.92 -9.08
CA ASP A 30 -16.16 4.90 -10.03
C ASP A 30 -16.26 5.38 -11.50
N GLN A 31 -15.98 4.51 -12.46
CA GLN A 31 -15.93 4.87 -13.88
C GLN A 31 -17.18 5.60 -14.42
N ASN A 32 -18.33 5.48 -13.75
CA ASN A 32 -19.57 6.10 -14.17
C ASN A 32 -19.66 7.58 -13.73
N ASP A 33 -18.80 8.02 -12.83
CA ASP A 33 -18.72 9.40 -12.34
C ASP A 33 -17.78 10.28 -13.18
N TYR A 34 -17.21 9.77 -14.28
CA TYR A 34 -16.32 10.50 -15.20
C TYR A 34 -17.08 10.85 -16.49
N GLU A 35 -17.46 12.12 -16.65
CA GLU A 35 -18.29 12.55 -17.79
C GLU A 35 -17.56 12.51 -19.14
N SER A 36 -16.28 12.88 -19.18
CA SER A 36 -15.47 12.97 -20.41
C SER A 36 -14.01 12.64 -20.14
N PRO A 37 -13.68 11.38 -19.81
CA PRO A 37 -12.30 11.01 -19.57
C PRO A 37 -11.46 11.15 -20.84
N VAL A 38 -10.20 11.57 -20.70
CA VAL A 38 -9.25 11.67 -21.81
C VAL A 38 -8.95 10.30 -22.38
N PHE A 39 -8.94 9.27 -21.52
CA PHE A 39 -8.68 7.91 -21.92
C PHE A 39 -9.43 6.90 -21.07
N LYS A 40 -9.97 5.87 -21.72
CA LYS A 40 -10.59 4.72 -21.07
C LYS A 40 -10.05 3.44 -21.70
N GLY A 41 -9.41 2.61 -20.90
CA GLY A 41 -8.91 1.28 -21.25
C GLY A 41 -9.75 0.16 -20.66
N SER A 42 -9.21 -1.05 -20.67
CA SER A 42 -9.87 -2.27 -20.15
C SER A 42 -10.21 -2.20 -18.67
N TRP A 43 -9.43 -1.47 -17.88
CA TRP A 43 -9.59 -1.32 -16.43
C TRP A 43 -10.25 0.00 -16.02
N GLY A 44 -10.84 0.72 -16.95
CA GLY A 44 -11.51 1.99 -16.71
C GLY A 44 -10.70 3.20 -17.19
N VAL A 45 -10.91 4.35 -16.57
CA VAL A 45 -10.24 5.60 -16.95
C VAL A 45 -8.77 5.58 -16.55
N SER A 46 -7.97 6.41 -17.23
CA SER A 46 -6.52 6.50 -16.98
C SER A 46 -6.21 7.06 -15.58
N ASP A 47 -4.98 6.81 -15.08
CA ASP A 47 -4.52 7.38 -13.82
C ASP A 47 -4.51 8.92 -13.84
N GLU A 48 -4.30 9.56 -15.01
CA GLU A 48 -4.41 11.01 -15.17
C GLU A 48 -5.84 11.50 -14.92
N ASP A 49 -6.84 10.82 -15.49
CA ASP A 49 -8.26 11.14 -15.27
C ASP A 49 -8.68 10.90 -13.83
N LEU A 50 -8.26 9.77 -13.26
CA LEU A 50 -8.48 9.41 -11.85
C LEU A 50 -7.93 10.48 -10.91
N LEU A 51 -6.69 10.90 -11.10
CA LEU A 51 -6.03 11.88 -10.23
C LEU A 51 -6.57 13.31 -10.45
N ASN A 52 -7.06 13.63 -11.65
CA ASN A 52 -7.79 14.88 -11.91
C ASN A 52 -9.13 14.91 -11.14
N LYS A 53 -9.90 13.81 -11.17
CA LYS A 53 -11.12 13.67 -10.37
C LYS A 53 -10.83 13.74 -8.88
N THR A 54 -9.75 13.11 -8.42
CA THR A 54 -9.29 13.20 -7.04
C THR A 54 -9.02 14.65 -6.63
N HIS A 55 -8.30 15.40 -7.46
CA HIS A 55 -8.03 16.81 -7.22
C HIS A 55 -9.31 17.66 -7.12
N GLU A 56 -10.26 17.46 -8.02
CA GLU A 56 -11.58 18.09 -8.00
C GLU A 56 -12.33 17.80 -6.68
N ARG A 57 -12.34 16.54 -6.26
CA ARG A 57 -13.00 16.11 -5.02
C ARG A 57 -12.34 16.73 -3.77
N LEU A 58 -11.02 16.78 -3.73
CA LEU A 58 -10.29 17.39 -2.61
C LEU A 58 -10.55 18.89 -2.52
N LEU A 59 -10.59 19.63 -3.65
CA LEU A 59 -10.95 21.04 -3.68
C LEU A 59 -12.35 21.27 -3.14
N ALA A 60 -13.33 20.48 -3.58
CA ALA A 60 -14.72 20.61 -3.13
C ALA A 60 -14.84 20.37 -1.61
N LYS A 61 -14.24 19.30 -1.09
CA LYS A 61 -14.28 18.99 0.35
C LYS A 61 -13.57 20.07 1.19
N HIS A 62 -12.45 20.58 0.72
CA HIS A 62 -11.74 21.66 1.40
C HIS A 62 -12.59 22.93 1.44
N ALA A 63 -13.23 23.31 0.33
CA ALA A 63 -14.13 24.46 0.27
C ALA A 63 -15.34 24.35 1.21
N GLU A 64 -15.81 23.12 1.45
CA GLU A 64 -16.87 22.83 2.43
C GLU A 64 -16.39 22.80 3.89
N GLY A 65 -15.08 22.97 4.14
CA GLY A 65 -14.46 22.86 5.47
C GLY A 65 -14.50 21.45 6.07
N LYS A 66 -14.65 20.42 5.25
CA LYS A 66 -14.80 19.03 5.72
C LYS A 66 -13.45 18.34 5.84
N ARG A 67 -13.23 17.69 6.98
CA ARG A 67 -12.10 16.74 7.11
C ARG A 67 -12.44 15.46 6.34
N SER A 68 -11.55 15.03 5.48
CA SER A 68 -11.76 13.87 4.62
C SER A 68 -10.62 12.87 4.65
N PHE A 69 -10.98 11.59 4.46
CA PHE A 69 -10.07 10.52 4.11
C PHE A 69 -10.41 10.03 2.70
N THR A 70 -9.48 10.13 1.78
CA THR A 70 -9.69 9.75 0.38
C THR A 70 -8.72 8.63 0.02
N LEU A 71 -9.26 7.45 -0.28
CA LEU A 71 -8.50 6.32 -0.81
C LEU A 71 -8.64 6.32 -2.33
N VAL A 72 -7.51 6.41 -3.03
CA VAL A 72 -7.43 6.45 -4.49
C VAL A 72 -6.73 5.20 -4.98
N PHE A 73 -7.34 4.46 -5.90
CA PHE A 73 -6.81 3.22 -6.42
C PHE A 73 -6.56 3.32 -7.93
N THR A 74 -5.29 3.32 -8.34
CA THR A 74 -4.84 3.43 -9.73
C THR A 74 -4.99 2.10 -10.46
N SER A 75 -5.08 2.11 -11.78
CA SER A 75 -5.27 0.91 -12.60
C SER A 75 -4.39 0.81 -13.84
N SER A 76 -3.71 1.89 -14.25
CA SER A 76 -2.89 1.89 -15.48
C SER A 76 -1.71 0.92 -15.44
N ASN A 77 -1.27 0.52 -14.23
CA ASN A 77 -0.22 -0.48 -14.03
C ASN A 77 -0.70 -1.95 -14.15
N HIS A 78 -1.99 -2.17 -14.41
CA HIS A 78 -2.53 -3.51 -14.62
C HIS A 78 -2.42 -3.93 -16.08
N THR A 79 -2.14 -5.22 -16.33
CA THR A 79 -2.17 -5.80 -17.69
C THR A 79 -3.54 -5.54 -18.34
N PRO A 80 -3.62 -5.02 -19.59
CA PRO A 80 -2.58 -4.94 -20.62
C PRO A 80 -1.76 -3.63 -20.65
N PHE A 81 -1.67 -2.86 -19.57
CA PHE A 81 -0.82 -1.67 -19.45
C PHE A 81 -1.23 -0.53 -20.39
N GLU A 82 -2.52 -0.18 -20.33
CA GLU A 82 -3.12 0.82 -21.21
C GLU A 82 -3.06 2.23 -20.60
N PHE A 83 -2.64 3.18 -21.40
CA PHE A 83 -2.62 4.60 -21.04
C PHE A 83 -2.67 5.48 -22.32
N PRO A 84 -3.02 6.79 -22.23
CA PRO A 84 -3.14 7.66 -23.41
C PRO A 84 -1.80 7.88 -24.11
N ASP A 85 -1.84 8.09 -25.44
CA ASP A 85 -0.67 8.40 -26.24
C ASP A 85 -0.13 9.82 -25.97
N GLY A 86 1.15 10.02 -26.21
CA GLY A 86 1.79 11.34 -26.18
C GLY A 86 1.98 11.97 -24.80
N ARG A 87 1.76 11.20 -23.71
CA ARG A 87 1.96 11.68 -22.34
C ARG A 87 3.39 11.55 -21.85
N ILE A 88 4.07 10.53 -22.32
CA ILE A 88 5.45 10.20 -21.96
C ILE A 88 6.25 9.82 -23.20
N GLU A 89 7.54 10.00 -23.17
CA GLU A 89 8.47 9.28 -24.03
C GLU A 89 8.55 7.84 -23.52
N LEU A 90 8.30 6.88 -24.41
CA LEU A 90 8.30 5.47 -24.04
C LEU A 90 9.69 5.03 -23.60
N TYR A 91 9.74 4.26 -22.52
CA TYR A 91 10.96 3.64 -22.02
C TYR A 91 11.44 2.53 -22.98
N GLU A 92 10.49 1.79 -23.55
CA GLU A 92 10.73 0.65 -24.46
C GLU A 92 9.55 0.42 -25.42
N GLN A 93 9.76 -0.46 -26.41
CA GLN A 93 8.73 -0.91 -27.32
C GLN A 93 8.45 -2.42 -27.10
N PRO A 94 7.18 -2.88 -27.22
CA PRO A 94 5.99 -2.10 -27.57
C PRO A 94 5.50 -1.21 -26.41
N LYS A 95 4.51 -0.35 -26.64
CA LYS A 95 3.96 0.58 -25.63
C LYS A 95 3.42 -0.12 -24.37
N GLY A 96 2.65 -1.20 -24.54
CA GLY A 96 1.95 -1.91 -23.48
C GLY A 96 2.89 -2.79 -22.64
N THR A 97 3.84 -2.18 -21.91
CA THR A 97 4.73 -2.85 -20.98
C THR A 97 4.60 -2.26 -19.58
N ASP A 98 4.98 -3.05 -18.57
CA ASP A 98 5.00 -2.63 -17.17
C ASP A 98 5.90 -1.41 -16.94
N ASN A 99 7.09 -1.37 -17.54
CA ASN A 99 8.02 -0.24 -17.42
C ASN A 99 7.40 1.06 -17.95
N ASN A 100 6.72 1.01 -19.09
CA ASN A 100 6.03 2.16 -19.67
C ASN A 100 4.83 2.57 -18.80
N ALA A 101 4.07 1.62 -18.26
CA ALA A 101 2.94 1.89 -17.39
C ALA A 101 3.38 2.56 -16.08
N VAL A 102 4.44 2.06 -15.43
CA VAL A 102 5.02 2.69 -14.24
C VAL A 102 5.50 4.11 -14.54
N LYS A 103 6.18 4.34 -15.67
CA LYS A 103 6.61 5.68 -16.09
C LYS A 103 5.42 6.60 -16.31
N TYR A 104 4.32 6.08 -16.87
CA TYR A 104 3.09 6.85 -17.06
C TYR A 104 2.41 7.19 -15.71
N THR A 105 2.29 6.24 -14.79
CA THR A 105 1.72 6.51 -13.45
C THR A 105 2.55 7.54 -12.69
N ASP A 106 3.89 7.48 -12.78
CA ASP A 106 4.77 8.50 -12.19
C ASP A 106 4.52 9.89 -12.81
N TYR A 107 4.36 9.97 -14.13
CA TYR A 107 3.96 11.21 -14.81
C TYR A 107 2.62 11.73 -14.29
N ALA A 108 1.58 10.90 -14.24
CA ALA A 108 0.25 11.29 -13.78
C ALA A 108 0.27 11.78 -12.33
N LEU A 109 0.96 11.04 -11.44
CA LEU A 109 1.19 11.43 -10.06
C LEU A 109 1.95 12.75 -9.95
N GLY A 110 2.99 12.95 -10.77
CA GLY A 110 3.74 14.19 -10.84
C GLY A 110 2.88 15.40 -11.22
N GLN A 111 1.94 15.23 -12.18
CA GLN A 111 0.99 16.29 -12.55
C GLN A 111 0.01 16.59 -11.41
N PHE A 112 -0.51 15.54 -10.74
CA PHE A 112 -1.37 15.70 -9.57
C PHE A 112 -0.66 16.46 -8.44
N VAL A 113 0.57 16.09 -8.08
CA VAL A 113 1.34 16.75 -7.02
C VAL A 113 1.59 18.22 -7.36
N LYS A 114 1.87 18.56 -8.63
CA LYS A 114 2.01 19.97 -9.06
C LYS A 114 0.73 20.77 -8.81
N LYS A 115 -0.43 20.22 -9.18
CA LYS A 115 -1.75 20.85 -8.95
C LYS A 115 -2.04 20.94 -7.44
N ALA A 116 -1.80 19.87 -6.69
CA ALA A 116 -2.01 19.84 -5.25
C ALA A 116 -1.21 20.93 -4.53
N ARG A 117 0.07 21.08 -4.86
CA ARG A 117 0.97 22.08 -4.26
C ARG A 117 0.52 23.53 -4.42
N SER A 118 -0.20 23.86 -5.49
CA SER A 118 -0.74 25.19 -5.74
C SER A 118 -2.19 25.36 -5.25
N SER A 119 -2.77 24.35 -4.63
CA SER A 119 -4.16 24.37 -4.14
C SER A 119 -4.28 24.71 -2.66
N ALA A 120 -5.45 25.18 -2.26
CA ALA A 120 -5.75 25.57 -0.88
C ALA A 120 -5.62 24.39 0.09
N TYR A 121 -5.98 23.16 -0.31
CA TYR A 121 -5.93 21.98 0.55
C TYR A 121 -4.51 21.46 0.83
N TRP A 122 -3.48 21.92 0.12
CA TRP A 122 -2.12 21.41 0.27
C TRP A 122 -1.59 21.44 1.71
N LYS A 123 -1.83 22.56 2.39
CA LYS A 123 -1.31 22.77 3.76
C LYS A 123 -1.96 21.87 4.80
N ASP A 124 -3.18 21.41 4.52
CA ASP A 124 -4.00 20.63 5.45
C ASP A 124 -4.09 19.16 5.05
N THR A 125 -3.22 18.69 4.15
CA THR A 125 -3.31 17.33 3.60
C THR A 125 -2.01 16.56 3.77
N VAL A 126 -2.12 15.34 4.29
CA VAL A 126 -1.06 14.32 4.27
C VAL A 126 -1.37 13.34 3.15
N PHE A 127 -0.39 13.11 2.29
CA PHE A 127 -0.46 12.17 1.17
C PHE A 127 0.34 10.93 1.49
N VAL A 128 -0.24 9.77 1.21
CA VAL A 128 0.43 8.47 1.26
C VAL A 128 0.34 7.83 -0.12
N VAL A 129 1.49 7.50 -0.68
CA VAL A 129 1.60 6.74 -1.92
C VAL A 129 2.29 5.43 -1.60
N VAL A 130 1.65 4.33 -1.93
CA VAL A 130 2.17 2.99 -1.67
C VAL A 130 1.69 2.04 -2.76
N ALA A 131 2.54 1.12 -3.19
CA ALA A 131 2.09 0.02 -4.02
C ALA A 131 1.30 -0.98 -3.15
N ASP A 132 0.29 -1.61 -3.73
CA ASP A 132 -0.44 -2.71 -3.07
C ASP A 132 0.41 -3.99 -3.04
N HIS A 133 1.13 -4.28 -4.13
CA HIS A 133 2.09 -5.38 -4.29
C HIS A 133 3.05 -5.11 -5.48
N ASP A 134 4.04 -5.97 -5.68
CA ASP A 134 4.86 -6.00 -6.90
C ASP A 134 4.03 -6.51 -8.08
N ILE A 135 4.42 -6.18 -9.30
CA ILE A 135 3.69 -6.54 -10.53
C ILE A 135 3.46 -8.06 -10.66
N ARG A 136 4.45 -8.85 -10.24
CA ARG A 136 4.33 -10.31 -10.11
C ARG A 136 5.32 -10.83 -9.08
N VAL A 137 4.80 -11.34 -7.98
CA VAL A 137 5.62 -12.06 -7.00
C VAL A 137 5.94 -13.45 -7.54
N ARG A 138 7.16 -13.65 -8.02
CA ARG A 138 7.68 -14.93 -8.54
C ARG A 138 9.13 -15.10 -8.09
N GLY A 139 9.56 -16.34 -7.88
CA GLY A 139 10.93 -16.68 -7.50
C GLY A 139 11.06 -18.14 -7.13
N ASP A 140 12.29 -18.64 -7.12
CA ASP A 140 12.60 -20.05 -6.79
C ASP A 140 12.80 -20.28 -5.29
N SER A 141 12.83 -19.21 -4.49
CA SER A 141 12.94 -19.30 -3.03
C SER A 141 11.59 -19.62 -2.39
N LEU A 142 11.60 -20.17 -1.16
CA LEU A 142 10.37 -20.47 -0.41
C LEU A 142 9.46 -19.25 -0.27
N VAL A 143 10.03 -18.06 -0.13
CA VAL A 143 9.37 -16.76 -0.21
C VAL A 143 10.35 -15.76 -0.85
N PRO A 144 10.06 -15.19 -2.01
CA PRO A 144 10.93 -14.24 -2.70
C PRO A 144 10.85 -12.85 -2.03
N ILE A 145 11.59 -12.66 -0.95
CA ILE A 145 11.52 -11.46 -0.08
C ILE A 145 11.69 -10.16 -0.87
N GLU A 146 12.58 -10.15 -1.86
CA GLU A 146 12.87 -8.97 -2.70
C GLU A 146 11.63 -8.47 -3.47
N ARG A 147 10.67 -9.36 -3.74
CA ARG A 147 9.42 -9.05 -4.43
C ARG A 147 8.35 -8.46 -3.52
N PHE A 148 8.56 -8.51 -2.22
CA PHE A 148 7.70 -7.88 -1.22
C PHE A 148 8.20 -6.50 -0.79
N HIS A 149 9.35 -6.07 -1.30
CA HIS A 149 9.90 -4.75 -1.02
C HIS A 149 9.29 -3.70 -1.97
N ILE A 150 8.11 -3.24 -1.63
CA ILE A 150 7.34 -2.25 -2.40
C ILE A 150 7.72 -0.82 -1.98
N PRO A 151 7.57 0.17 -2.89
CA PRO A 151 7.78 1.57 -2.56
C PRO A 151 6.66 2.12 -1.66
N GLY A 152 7.03 3.00 -0.74
CA GLY A 152 6.10 3.76 0.09
C GLY A 152 6.63 5.17 0.33
N LEU A 153 5.77 6.18 0.17
CA LEU A 153 6.10 7.58 0.34
C LEU A 153 5.00 8.30 1.12
N ILE A 154 5.38 9.05 2.14
CA ILE A 154 4.48 9.94 2.88
C ILE A 154 5.00 11.36 2.70
N PHE A 155 4.13 12.29 2.29
CA PHE A 155 4.50 13.68 2.06
C PHE A 155 3.32 14.63 2.32
N GLY A 156 3.62 15.91 2.48
CA GLY A 156 2.68 17.00 2.72
C GLY A 156 3.47 18.27 3.03
N ALA A 157 2.79 19.39 3.28
CA ALA A 157 3.45 20.67 3.53
C ALA A 157 4.38 20.63 4.74
N ASP A 158 3.93 20.01 5.83
CA ASP A 158 4.62 19.98 7.12
C ASP A 158 5.24 18.62 7.43
N ILE A 159 5.36 17.73 6.43
CA ILE A 159 6.01 16.43 6.60
C ILE A 159 7.51 16.57 6.40
N PRO A 160 8.33 16.35 7.44
CA PRO A 160 9.78 16.49 7.31
C PRO A 160 10.38 15.40 6.43
N GLN A 161 11.38 15.76 5.64
CA GLN A 161 12.09 14.79 4.82
C GLN A 161 12.86 13.80 5.70
N ARG A 162 12.50 12.53 5.60
CA ARG A 162 13.08 11.44 6.37
C ARG A 162 13.08 10.17 5.54
N LYS A 163 14.14 9.38 5.65
CA LYS A 163 14.19 8.00 5.14
C LYS A 163 14.04 7.04 6.31
N VAL A 164 12.95 6.26 6.31
CA VAL A 164 12.78 5.14 7.25
C VAL A 164 13.72 4.02 6.84
N LYS A 165 14.65 3.64 7.69
CA LYS A 165 15.69 2.62 7.42
C LYS A 165 15.32 1.24 7.94
N THR A 166 14.45 1.18 8.94
CA THR A 166 13.96 -0.06 9.54
C THR A 166 13.01 -0.78 8.60
N VAL A 167 12.97 -2.11 8.70
CA VAL A 167 11.96 -2.91 7.98
C VAL A 167 10.57 -2.49 8.42
N ALA A 168 9.74 -2.09 7.47
CA ALA A 168 8.36 -1.67 7.69
C ALA A 168 7.40 -2.58 6.90
N SER A 169 6.17 -2.66 7.35
CA SER A 169 5.10 -3.42 6.72
C SER A 169 3.95 -2.48 6.31
N GLN A 170 3.17 -2.85 5.30
CA GLN A 170 1.98 -2.06 4.90
C GLN A 170 1.03 -1.80 6.07
N ILE A 171 0.90 -2.75 7.01
CA ILE A 171 0.05 -2.59 8.20
C ILE A 171 0.52 -1.47 9.13
N ASP A 172 1.75 -0.98 8.99
CA ASP A 172 2.30 0.12 9.78
C ASP A 172 1.83 1.49 9.25
N LEU A 173 1.32 1.56 8.02
CA LEU A 173 0.93 2.82 7.38
C LEU A 173 -0.26 3.49 8.07
N ALA A 174 -1.30 2.73 8.43
CA ALA A 174 -2.50 3.29 9.02
C ALA A 174 -2.25 3.91 10.41
N PRO A 175 -1.61 3.24 11.39
CA PRO A 175 -1.28 3.88 12.67
C PRO A 175 -0.29 5.04 12.50
N THR A 176 0.66 4.95 11.58
CA THR A 176 1.58 6.06 11.25
C THR A 176 0.82 7.27 10.72
N LEU A 177 -0.16 7.05 9.84
CA LEU A 177 -1.00 8.12 9.28
C LEU A 177 -1.84 8.79 10.37
N LEU A 178 -2.48 8.02 11.25
CA LEU A 178 -3.24 8.58 12.39
C LEU A 178 -2.37 9.48 13.26
N SER A 179 -1.14 9.06 13.54
CA SER A 179 -0.19 9.86 14.32
C SER A 179 0.20 11.16 13.62
N LEU A 180 0.51 11.10 12.31
CA LEU A 180 0.84 12.29 11.52
C LEU A 180 -0.33 13.29 11.41
N MET A 181 -1.56 12.77 11.42
CA MET A 181 -2.78 13.59 11.40
C MET A 181 -3.19 14.10 12.79
N GLY A 182 -2.48 13.75 13.86
CA GLY A 182 -2.83 14.11 15.21
C GLY A 182 -4.14 13.47 15.70
N VAL A 183 -4.51 12.32 15.15
CA VAL A 183 -5.70 11.57 15.57
C VAL A 183 -5.33 10.61 16.68
N ASP A 184 -5.79 10.93 17.89
CA ASP A 184 -5.68 10.04 19.06
C ASP A 184 -6.90 9.13 19.12
N ALA A 185 -6.75 7.87 18.77
CA ALA A 185 -7.82 6.89 18.75
C ALA A 185 -7.34 5.52 19.22
N LYS A 186 -8.19 4.83 20.00
CA LYS A 186 -8.00 3.41 20.29
C LYS A 186 -8.42 2.60 19.06
N HIS A 187 -7.59 1.67 18.63
CA HIS A 187 -7.85 0.84 17.47
C HIS A 187 -7.25 -0.57 17.61
N PRO A 188 -7.82 -1.58 16.95
CA PRO A 188 -7.30 -2.95 16.98
C PRO A 188 -6.15 -3.21 16.00
N MET A 189 -5.69 -2.20 15.27
CA MET A 189 -4.59 -2.35 14.31
C MET A 189 -3.30 -2.71 15.04
N ILE A 190 -2.59 -3.71 14.49
CA ILE A 190 -1.34 -4.25 15.04
C ILE A 190 -0.09 -3.66 14.38
N GLY A 191 -0.28 -2.75 13.45
CA GLY A 191 0.80 -1.97 12.83
C GLY A 191 1.48 -1.06 13.86
N ARG A 192 2.70 -0.65 13.56
CA ARG A 192 3.49 0.25 14.38
C ARG A 192 3.38 1.67 13.87
N ASP A 193 3.52 2.63 14.75
CA ASP A 193 3.68 4.03 14.39
C ASP A 193 5.15 4.32 14.06
N LEU A 194 5.47 4.41 12.79
CA LEU A 194 6.83 4.65 12.30
C LEU A 194 7.35 6.06 12.64
N THR A 195 6.50 6.98 13.10
CA THR A 195 6.94 8.30 13.56
C THR A 195 7.59 8.25 14.94
N ARG A 196 7.22 7.27 15.75
CA ARG A 196 7.65 7.10 17.14
C ARG A 196 8.71 6.02 17.32
N GLU A 197 8.89 5.16 16.33
CA GLU A 197 9.91 4.11 16.44
C GLU A 197 11.31 4.63 16.22
N PRO A 198 12.25 4.28 17.11
CA PRO A 198 13.66 4.61 16.91
C PRO A 198 14.26 3.76 15.78
N ASP A 199 15.15 4.34 15.00
CA ASP A 199 15.87 3.67 13.92
C ASP A 199 16.79 2.52 14.40
N SER A 200 16.97 2.38 15.73
CA SER A 200 17.75 1.29 16.35
C SER A 200 17.02 -0.05 16.38
N LEU A 201 15.70 -0.05 16.23
CA LEU A 201 14.93 -1.31 16.18
C LEU A 201 15.04 -1.94 14.79
N PRO A 202 15.15 -3.27 14.70
CA PRO A 202 15.32 -3.96 13.41
C PRO A 202 14.10 -3.84 12.50
N GLY A 203 12.95 -3.49 13.06
CA GLY A 203 11.69 -3.48 12.34
C GLY A 203 11.22 -4.89 11.96
N ARG A 204 10.03 -4.98 11.39
CA ARG A 204 9.46 -6.27 11.00
C ARG A 204 8.52 -6.16 9.81
N ALA A 205 8.41 -7.26 9.06
CA ALA A 205 7.39 -7.41 8.01
C ALA A 205 6.87 -8.86 7.97
N MET A 206 5.64 -9.02 7.54
CA MET A 206 5.02 -10.31 7.26
C MET A 206 4.68 -10.39 5.78
N MET A 207 4.93 -11.53 5.17
CA MET A 207 4.71 -11.79 3.76
C MET A 207 4.01 -13.14 3.60
N GLN A 208 3.11 -13.23 2.63
CA GLN A 208 2.49 -14.49 2.23
C GLN A 208 2.83 -14.77 0.78
N TYR A 209 3.37 -15.95 0.52
CA TYR A 209 3.65 -16.45 -0.82
C TYR A 209 3.13 -17.88 -0.95
N GLU A 210 2.15 -18.07 -1.82
CA GLU A 210 1.41 -19.34 -1.92
C GLU A 210 0.83 -19.77 -0.55
N GLN A 211 1.27 -20.89 -0.01
CA GLN A 211 0.86 -21.41 1.31
C GLN A 211 1.87 -21.07 2.43
N ASN A 212 2.99 -20.41 2.09
CA ASN A 212 4.03 -20.06 3.04
C ASN A 212 3.81 -18.68 3.64
N TYR A 213 4.13 -18.51 4.92
CA TYR A 213 4.15 -17.24 5.60
C TYR A 213 5.57 -16.93 6.06
N ALA A 214 6.14 -15.81 5.64
CA ALA A 214 7.43 -15.35 6.13
C ALA A 214 7.25 -14.20 7.13
N TRP A 215 7.98 -14.30 8.23
CA TRP A 215 8.13 -13.24 9.22
C TRP A 215 9.58 -12.81 9.22
N MET A 216 9.81 -11.52 8.99
CA MET A 216 11.14 -10.91 8.91
C MET A 216 11.34 -9.93 10.05
N GLU A 217 12.43 -10.05 10.79
CA GLU A 217 12.93 -9.10 11.79
C GLU A 217 14.36 -8.68 11.43
N GLY A 218 14.52 -7.43 11.01
CA GLY A 218 15.79 -7.00 10.41
C GLY A 218 16.12 -7.84 9.17
N GLN A 219 17.18 -8.63 9.22
CA GLN A 219 17.58 -9.55 8.15
C GLN A 219 17.26 -11.03 8.45
N LYS A 220 16.76 -11.33 9.65
CA LYS A 220 16.38 -12.69 10.03
C LYS A 220 14.96 -12.98 9.55
N VAL A 221 14.75 -14.16 8.99
CA VAL A 221 13.48 -14.59 8.42
C VAL A 221 13.12 -15.96 8.97
N VAL A 222 11.88 -16.12 9.41
CA VAL A 222 11.27 -17.41 9.67
C VAL A 222 10.15 -17.65 8.67
N ILE A 223 10.09 -18.84 8.10
CA ILE A 223 9.07 -19.24 7.12
C ILE A 223 8.26 -20.38 7.69
N LEU A 224 7.00 -20.09 7.97
CA LEU A 224 6.01 -21.08 8.39
C LEU A 224 5.44 -21.79 7.15
N ARG A 225 5.44 -23.11 7.19
CA ARG A 225 4.96 -23.99 6.10
C ARG A 225 3.89 -24.96 6.62
N PRO A 226 2.74 -25.07 5.95
CA PRO A 226 1.71 -26.01 6.38
C PRO A 226 2.24 -27.46 6.49
N GLY A 227 2.05 -28.08 7.65
CA GLY A 227 2.42 -29.49 7.88
C GLY A 227 3.93 -29.79 7.88
N LYS A 228 4.78 -28.75 7.98
CA LYS A 228 6.24 -28.88 8.04
C LYS A 228 6.81 -28.04 9.17
N GLU A 229 8.01 -28.36 9.60
CA GLU A 229 8.77 -27.51 10.51
C GLU A 229 9.07 -26.14 9.85
N ALA A 230 9.15 -25.11 10.69
CA ALA A 230 9.54 -23.80 10.26
C ALA A 230 10.96 -23.80 9.66
N SER A 231 11.19 -23.00 8.64
CA SER A 231 12.51 -22.78 8.06
C SER A 231 13.03 -21.41 8.49
N HIS A 232 14.29 -21.37 8.91
CA HIS A 232 14.99 -20.14 9.24
C HIS A 232 15.91 -19.72 8.10
N ALA A 233 16.05 -18.44 7.87
CA ALA A 233 16.86 -17.90 6.79
C ALA A 233 17.41 -16.51 7.15
N ASP A 234 18.46 -16.12 6.44
CA ASP A 234 19.03 -14.77 6.44
C ASP A 234 18.76 -14.13 5.08
N TYR A 235 18.25 -12.92 5.08
CA TYR A 235 18.05 -12.13 3.88
C TYR A 235 19.13 -11.06 3.73
N ASP A 236 19.85 -11.11 2.62
CA ASP A 236 20.82 -10.08 2.24
C ASP A 236 20.14 -9.07 1.29
N PRO A 237 19.82 -7.84 1.74
CA PRO A 237 19.15 -6.85 0.92
C PRO A 237 20.03 -6.30 -0.21
N ALA A 238 21.36 -6.35 -0.09
CA ALA A 238 22.28 -5.88 -1.12
C ALA A 238 22.35 -6.85 -2.31
N ARG A 239 22.32 -8.15 -2.00
CA ARG A 239 22.32 -9.22 -3.01
C ARG A 239 20.91 -9.66 -3.41
N LYS A 240 19.89 -9.18 -2.70
CA LYS A 240 18.48 -9.61 -2.86
C LYS A 240 18.35 -11.15 -2.76
N HIS A 241 19.04 -11.73 -1.80
CA HIS A 241 19.17 -13.18 -1.70
C HIS A 241 18.78 -13.69 -0.31
N LEU A 242 17.99 -14.76 -0.29
CA LEU A 242 17.56 -15.48 0.91
C LEU A 242 18.41 -16.75 1.06
N THR A 243 19.14 -16.86 2.15
CA THR A 243 19.97 -18.04 2.47
C THR A 243 19.32 -18.80 3.62
N THR A 244 18.93 -20.05 3.40
CA THR A 244 18.38 -20.91 4.46
C THR A 244 19.45 -21.23 5.48
N ALA A 245 19.16 -21.00 6.75
CA ALA A 245 20.03 -21.34 7.86
C ALA A 245 19.99 -22.85 8.14
N ALA A 246 21.14 -23.45 8.41
CA ALA A 246 21.25 -24.87 8.76
C ALA A 246 20.63 -25.18 10.14
N GLN A 247 20.62 -24.18 11.04
CA GLN A 247 20.02 -24.28 12.37
C GLN A 247 19.26 -22.99 12.71
N PRO A 248 18.20 -23.05 13.54
CA PRO A 248 17.52 -21.88 14.03
C PRO A 248 18.48 -20.94 14.78
N PRO A 249 18.33 -19.61 14.65
CA PRO A 249 19.04 -18.67 15.50
C PRO A 249 18.61 -18.79 16.96
N GLU A 250 19.37 -18.22 17.89
CA GLU A 250 19.07 -18.28 19.33
C GLU A 250 17.63 -17.84 19.67
N ASN A 251 17.13 -16.81 18.98
CA ASN A 251 15.75 -16.32 19.15
C ASN A 251 14.74 -16.97 18.16
N GLY A 252 15.11 -18.05 17.47
CA GLY A 252 14.33 -18.66 16.39
C GLY A 252 12.94 -19.07 16.83
N LYS A 253 12.81 -19.77 17.97
CA LYS A 253 11.53 -20.18 18.52
C LYS A 253 10.62 -18.98 18.84
N ALA A 254 11.16 -17.92 19.42
CA ALA A 254 10.38 -16.72 19.71
C ALA A 254 9.93 -16.00 18.44
N MET A 255 10.71 -16.06 17.35
CA MET A 255 10.29 -15.56 16.04
C MET A 255 9.17 -16.40 15.43
N GLU A 256 9.22 -17.74 15.56
CA GLU A 256 8.15 -18.63 15.13
C GLU A 256 6.83 -18.33 15.84
N GLU A 257 6.88 -18.17 17.16
CA GLU A 257 5.71 -17.83 17.96
C GLU A 257 5.09 -16.48 17.55
N ARG A 258 5.91 -15.44 17.31
CA ARG A 258 5.44 -14.16 16.80
C ARG A 258 4.84 -14.27 15.40
N ALA A 259 5.51 -14.99 14.51
CA ALA A 259 5.01 -15.24 13.16
C ALA A 259 3.64 -15.94 13.19
N LEU A 260 3.53 -16.99 13.98
CA LEU A 260 2.27 -17.74 14.12
C LEU A 260 1.17 -16.89 14.74
N ALA A 261 1.49 -16.09 15.76
CA ALA A 261 0.54 -15.18 16.38
C ALA A 261 -0.02 -14.17 15.36
N HIS A 262 0.84 -13.57 14.52
CA HIS A 262 0.41 -12.62 13.49
C HIS A 262 -0.44 -13.26 12.39
N VAL A 263 -0.09 -14.48 11.94
CA VAL A 263 -0.89 -15.23 10.96
C VAL A 263 -2.30 -15.53 11.50
N GLN A 264 -2.40 -15.88 12.78
CA GLN A 264 -3.69 -16.26 13.40
C GLN A 264 -4.53 -15.06 13.84
N LEU A 265 -3.90 -13.93 14.11
CA LEU A 265 -4.52 -12.77 14.77
C LEU A 265 -5.72 -12.21 13.98
N GLY A 266 -5.60 -12.09 12.65
CA GLY A 266 -6.68 -11.57 11.82
C GLY A 266 -7.95 -12.44 11.92
N ALA A 267 -7.78 -13.76 11.82
CA ALA A 267 -8.89 -14.69 11.94
C ALA A 267 -9.47 -14.70 13.36
N TRP A 268 -8.63 -14.58 14.37
CA TRP A 268 -9.07 -14.50 15.77
C TRP A 268 -9.85 -13.21 16.06
N LEU A 269 -9.34 -12.05 15.64
CA LEU A 269 -10.03 -10.77 15.77
C LEU A 269 -11.40 -10.78 15.07
N TYR A 270 -11.46 -11.37 13.87
CA TYR A 270 -12.71 -11.48 13.13
C TYR A 270 -13.75 -12.37 13.85
N ARG A 271 -13.34 -13.56 14.29
CA ARG A 271 -14.23 -14.52 14.98
C ARG A 271 -14.71 -14.00 16.34
N SER A 272 -13.83 -13.33 17.09
CA SER A 272 -14.16 -12.74 18.41
C SER A 272 -14.80 -11.36 18.33
N GLN A 273 -14.88 -10.79 17.13
CA GLN A 273 -15.36 -9.43 16.84
C GLN A 273 -14.61 -8.31 17.60
N LEU A 274 -13.41 -8.59 18.06
CA LEU A 274 -12.56 -7.63 18.76
C LEU A 274 -11.95 -6.55 17.82
N TYR A 275 -12.17 -6.66 16.52
CA TYR A 275 -11.84 -5.59 15.58
C TYR A 275 -12.82 -4.40 15.63
N ARG A 276 -14.00 -4.59 16.24
CA ARG A 276 -14.98 -3.53 16.40
C ARG A 276 -14.55 -2.61 17.55
N LEU A 277 -14.61 -1.32 17.29
CA LEU A 277 -14.47 -0.32 18.35
C LEU A 277 -15.73 -0.33 19.20
N PRO A 278 -15.61 -0.13 20.53
CA PRO A 278 -16.74 -0.01 21.43
C PRO A 278 -17.62 1.20 21.10
#